data_b2297ed67fcaff714c5674006df676f1
#
_entry.id   b2297ed67fcaff714c5674006df676f1
#
_cell.length_a   1.000
_cell.length_b   1.000
_cell.length_c   1.000
_cell.angle_alpha   90.00
_cell.angle_beta   90.00
_cell.angle_gamma   90.00
#
_symmetry.space_group_name_H-M   'P 1'
#
loop_
_entity.id
_entity.type
_entity.pdbx_description
1 polymer ?
#
loop_
_entity_poly.entity_id
_entity_poly.type
_entity_poly.pdbx_seq_one_letter_code
_entity_poly.pdbx_strand_id
1 'polypeptide(L)'
;TDGALTVTDATTKSGYAAKAVAGFPADTIVWAIDQGGIDFVPDLVVSGINNGQNYSLEIVSASGTVGAARAAAKRNIPSVAVSQGLSDAPDYPTAAEALVQWVQDHRDELLARADGDVVTEFASINAPTCAEGLTIRGVIEVPIESLGTSDYNANNCASTVVPTGDVSGFQNGYVTITKLPVSGAPFTD
;
A
#
# COMPACT_ATOMS: atom_id res chain seq x y z
N THR A 1 5.66 19.09 3.24
CA THR A 1 5.49 20.19 4.22
C THR A 1 6.82 20.87 4.44
N ASP A 2 6.92 22.19 4.24
CA ASP A 2 8.19 22.96 4.35
C ASP A 2 8.49 23.41 5.79
N GLY A 3 7.93 22.78 6.80
CA GLY A 3 8.05 23.16 8.22
C GLY A 3 8.46 22.01 9.12
N ALA A 4 8.82 22.35 10.38
CA ALA A 4 9.08 21.36 11.41
C ALA A 4 7.81 20.56 11.70
N LEU A 5 7.90 19.23 11.61
CA LEU A 5 6.78 18.32 11.89
C LEU A 5 6.58 18.21 13.42
N THR A 6 5.34 18.29 13.87
CA THR A 6 5.01 17.98 15.26
C THR A 6 4.90 16.46 15.41
N VAL A 7 5.70 15.91 16.30
CA VAL A 7 5.75 14.48 16.59
C VAL A 7 5.50 14.25 18.08
N THR A 8 4.61 13.35 18.41
CA THR A 8 4.26 13.00 19.79
C THR A 8 4.32 11.48 20.01
N ASP A 9 4.60 11.09 21.24
CA ASP A 9 4.47 9.69 21.63
C ASP A 9 3.02 9.24 21.58
N ALA A 10 2.79 8.05 21.11
CA ALA A 10 1.49 7.43 20.98
C ALA A 10 1.55 5.94 21.31
N THR A 11 0.40 5.32 21.46
CA THR A 11 0.29 3.87 21.65
C THR A 11 -0.81 3.34 20.71
N THR A 12 -0.53 2.25 20.03
CA THR A 12 -1.52 1.58 19.19
C THR A 12 -2.63 0.95 20.03
N LYS A 13 -3.77 0.60 19.41
CA LYS A 13 -4.86 -0.12 20.12
C LYS A 13 -4.40 -1.44 20.73
N SER A 14 -3.39 -2.10 20.14
CA SER A 14 -2.79 -3.34 20.63
C SER A 14 -1.68 -3.15 21.67
N GLY A 15 -1.41 -1.89 22.09
CA GLY A 15 -0.46 -1.59 23.16
C GLY A 15 0.98 -1.35 22.73
N TYR A 16 1.29 -1.32 21.43
CA TYR A 16 2.65 -1.02 20.94
C TYR A 16 2.95 0.47 21.02
N ALA A 17 4.17 0.80 21.45
CA ALA A 17 4.67 2.18 21.39
C ALA A 17 4.77 2.65 19.92
N ALA A 18 4.35 3.87 19.68
CA ALA A 18 4.31 4.47 18.36
C ALA A 18 4.63 5.96 18.41
N LYS A 19 4.84 6.57 17.26
CA LYS A 19 4.92 8.02 17.09
C LYS A 19 3.76 8.49 16.23
N ALA A 20 3.11 9.56 16.66
CA ALA A 20 2.11 10.28 15.87
C ALA A 20 2.78 11.51 15.23
N VAL A 21 2.83 11.54 13.92
CA VAL A 21 3.42 12.63 13.13
C VAL A 21 2.27 13.45 12.53
N ALA A 22 2.24 14.74 12.83
CA ALA A 22 1.26 15.67 12.28
C ALA A 22 1.70 16.11 10.87
N GLY A 23 1.22 15.42 9.85
CA GLY A 23 1.57 15.65 8.45
C GLY A 23 0.88 14.67 7.51
N PHE A 24 1.21 14.74 6.23
CA PHE A 24 0.80 13.71 5.27
C PHE A 24 1.57 12.40 5.52
N PRO A 25 1.08 11.24 5.09
CA PRO A 25 1.78 9.97 5.28
C PRO A 25 3.24 9.98 4.78
N ALA A 26 3.53 10.65 3.65
CA ALA A 26 4.88 10.82 3.15
C ALA A 26 5.80 11.65 4.08
N ASP A 27 5.24 12.61 4.84
CA ASP A 27 6.01 13.40 5.81
C ASP A 27 6.51 12.52 6.97
N THR A 28 5.77 11.45 7.32
CA THR A 28 6.22 10.46 8.31
C THR A 28 7.49 9.76 7.85
N ILE A 29 7.62 9.46 6.56
CA ILE A 29 8.83 8.86 5.99
C ILE A 29 9.99 9.85 6.04
N VAL A 30 9.75 11.13 5.68
CA VAL A 30 10.77 12.20 5.78
C VAL A 30 11.24 12.34 7.21
N TRP A 31 10.33 12.40 8.18
CA TRP A 31 10.69 12.48 9.59
C TRP A 31 11.49 11.26 10.06
N ALA A 32 11.00 10.06 9.74
CA ALA A 32 11.61 8.81 10.21
C ALA A 32 13.03 8.64 9.66
N ILE A 33 13.22 8.84 8.36
CA ILE A 33 14.46 8.50 7.64
C ILE A 33 15.40 9.71 7.54
N ASP A 34 14.90 10.86 7.05
CA ASP A 34 15.78 12.00 6.75
C ASP A 34 16.09 12.86 7.99
N GLN A 35 15.15 12.92 8.94
CA GLN A 35 15.28 13.73 10.16
C GLN A 35 15.71 12.92 11.39
N GLY A 36 16.04 11.62 11.20
CA GLY A 36 16.54 10.77 12.28
C GLY A 36 15.47 10.39 13.31
N GLY A 37 14.22 10.25 12.88
CA GLY A 37 13.13 9.80 13.74
C GLY A 37 13.27 8.33 14.19
N ILE A 38 14.04 7.55 13.44
CA ILE A 38 14.53 6.20 13.79
C ILE A 38 16.04 6.16 13.64
N ASP A 39 16.70 5.26 14.35
CA ASP A 39 18.17 5.11 14.42
C ASP A 39 18.69 3.91 13.61
N PHE A 40 17.87 3.35 12.74
CA PHE A 40 18.21 2.23 11.85
C PHE A 40 17.61 2.46 10.45
N VAL A 41 18.15 1.79 9.45
CA VAL A 41 17.58 1.71 8.11
C VAL A 41 16.68 0.48 8.03
N PRO A 42 15.38 0.62 7.75
CA PRO A 42 14.49 -0.54 7.65
C PRO A 42 14.74 -1.32 6.36
N ASP A 43 14.61 -2.65 6.43
CA ASP A 43 14.64 -3.54 5.26
C ASP A 43 13.38 -3.40 4.40
N LEU A 44 12.27 -3.00 5.01
CA LEU A 44 10.98 -2.81 4.36
C LEU A 44 10.17 -1.71 5.06
N VAL A 45 9.52 -0.87 4.29
CA VAL A 45 8.49 0.06 4.77
C VAL A 45 7.12 -0.43 4.33
N VAL A 46 6.22 -0.60 5.29
CA VAL A 46 4.80 -0.89 5.06
C VAL A 46 3.98 0.37 5.33
N SER A 47 3.21 0.82 4.34
CA SER A 47 2.28 1.93 4.47
C SER A 47 0.83 1.43 4.45
N GLY A 48 0.09 1.66 5.52
CA GLY A 48 -1.30 1.21 5.65
C GLY A 48 -1.55 0.46 6.97
N ILE A 49 -2.68 -0.20 7.14
CA ILE A 49 -3.71 -0.52 6.13
C ILE A 49 -4.71 0.64 6.06
N ASN A 50 -4.91 1.20 4.87
CA ASN A 50 -5.89 2.27 4.63
C ASN A 50 -7.32 1.72 4.54
N ASN A 51 -8.30 2.39 5.17
CA ASN A 51 -9.71 2.14 4.89
C ASN A 51 -10.14 2.92 3.65
N GLY A 52 -10.14 2.26 2.54
CA GLY A 52 -10.39 2.78 1.20
C GLY A 52 -9.32 2.27 0.22
N GLN A 53 -9.77 1.68 -0.86
CA GLN A 53 -8.91 1.16 -1.92
C GLN A 53 -8.08 2.27 -2.58
N ASN A 54 -6.86 1.94 -2.99
CA ASN A 54 -5.95 2.84 -3.69
C ASN A 54 -5.40 2.15 -4.94
N TYR A 55 -6.29 1.85 -5.87
CA TYR A 55 -5.98 1.26 -7.18
C TYR A 55 -6.25 2.26 -8.31
N SER A 56 -5.92 1.91 -9.53
CA SER A 56 -6.01 2.70 -10.77
C SER A 56 -4.99 3.82 -10.91
N LEU A 57 -4.71 4.16 -12.16
CA LEU A 57 -3.79 5.25 -12.54
C LEU A 57 -4.16 6.58 -11.87
N GLU A 58 -5.44 6.88 -11.76
CA GLU A 58 -5.96 8.15 -11.27
C GLU A 58 -5.81 8.27 -9.74
N ILE A 59 -6.00 7.18 -9.02
CA ILE A 59 -6.05 7.19 -7.55
C ILE A 59 -4.67 7.05 -6.93
N VAL A 60 -3.80 6.19 -7.47
CA VAL A 60 -2.47 5.95 -6.88
C VAL A 60 -1.63 7.22 -6.82
N SER A 61 -1.79 8.13 -7.79
CA SER A 61 -1.06 9.39 -7.83
C SER A 61 -1.47 10.39 -6.74
N ALA A 62 -2.70 10.30 -6.23
CA ALA A 62 -3.25 11.17 -5.19
C ALA A 62 -3.27 10.53 -3.80
N SER A 63 -3.02 9.22 -3.71
CA SER A 63 -3.10 8.46 -2.46
C SER A 63 -1.95 8.79 -1.50
N GLY A 64 -2.28 9.15 -0.26
CA GLY A 64 -1.29 9.31 0.81
C GLY A 64 -0.61 8.00 1.20
N THR A 65 -1.35 6.88 1.18
CA THR A 65 -0.82 5.54 1.49
C THR A 65 0.21 5.10 0.46
N VAL A 66 -0.11 5.24 -0.83
CA VAL A 66 0.81 4.98 -1.93
C VAL A 66 1.98 5.96 -1.92
N GLY A 67 1.70 7.25 -1.64
CA GLY A 67 2.72 8.31 -1.53
C GLY A 67 3.77 8.05 -0.45
N ALA A 68 3.39 7.48 0.70
CA ALA A 68 4.35 7.10 1.74
C ALA A 68 5.22 5.92 1.31
N ALA A 69 4.66 4.87 0.71
CA ALA A 69 5.45 3.77 0.16
C ALA A 69 6.41 4.28 -0.92
N ARG A 70 5.93 5.11 -1.85
CA ARG A 70 6.78 5.75 -2.86
C ARG A 70 7.90 6.61 -2.25
N ALA A 71 7.61 7.34 -1.17
CA ALA A 71 8.62 8.16 -0.49
C ALA A 71 9.74 7.31 0.13
N ALA A 72 9.44 6.12 0.64
CA ALA A 72 10.43 5.14 1.09
C ALA A 72 11.23 4.58 -0.10
N ALA A 73 10.55 4.18 -1.17
CA ALA A 73 11.20 3.65 -2.38
C ALA A 73 12.15 4.67 -3.04
N LYS A 74 11.80 5.98 -3.05
CA LYS A 74 12.71 7.08 -3.48
C LYS A 74 13.99 7.19 -2.63
N ARG A 75 14.02 6.58 -1.45
CA ARG A 75 15.17 6.48 -0.54
C ARG A 75 15.88 5.12 -0.61
N ASN A 76 15.58 4.38 -1.67
CA ASN A 76 16.10 3.02 -1.90
C ASN A 76 15.70 2.01 -0.82
N ILE A 77 14.60 2.25 -0.11
CA ILE A 77 14.04 1.32 0.86
C ILE A 77 12.86 0.58 0.22
N PRO A 78 12.90 -0.75 0.12
CA PRO A 78 11.77 -1.54 -0.35
C PRO A 78 10.49 -1.16 0.39
N SER A 79 9.37 -1.12 -0.32
CA SER A 79 8.15 -0.67 0.32
C SER A 79 6.90 -1.27 -0.30
N VAL A 80 5.83 -1.30 0.50
CA VAL A 80 4.52 -1.78 0.08
C VAL A 80 3.42 -0.88 0.65
N ALA A 81 2.50 -0.48 -0.20
CA ALA A 81 1.25 0.19 0.19
C ALA A 81 0.14 -0.86 0.32
N VAL A 82 -0.66 -0.78 1.38
CA VAL A 82 -1.74 -1.74 1.64
C VAL A 82 -3.04 -1.01 1.91
N SER A 83 -4.10 -1.41 1.22
CA SER A 83 -5.42 -0.80 1.32
C SER A 83 -6.51 -1.87 1.36
N GLN A 84 -7.52 -1.61 2.19
CA GLN A 84 -8.73 -2.40 2.30
C GLN A 84 -9.89 -1.65 1.64
N GLY A 85 -10.77 -2.34 0.95
CA GLY A 85 -11.96 -1.77 0.33
C GLY A 85 -12.78 -0.97 1.32
N LEU A 86 -13.17 0.25 0.92
CA LEU A 86 -13.92 1.18 1.75
C LEU A 86 -15.19 0.55 2.30
N SER A 87 -15.32 0.56 3.60
CA SER A 87 -16.47 0.01 4.32
C SER A 87 -16.58 0.62 5.71
N ASP A 88 -17.79 0.65 6.27
CA ASP A 88 -18.02 0.96 7.69
C ASP A 88 -17.48 -0.16 8.62
N ALA A 89 -17.36 -1.38 8.09
CA ALA A 89 -16.76 -2.54 8.75
C ALA A 89 -15.71 -3.18 7.83
N PRO A 90 -14.53 -2.55 7.67
CA PRO A 90 -13.49 -3.05 6.75
C PRO A 90 -12.89 -4.37 7.23
N ASP A 91 -12.66 -5.27 6.30
CA ASP A 91 -12.04 -6.59 6.55
C ASP A 91 -10.51 -6.49 6.57
N TYR A 92 -9.97 -5.74 7.51
CA TYR A 92 -8.51 -5.59 7.66
C TYR A 92 -7.73 -6.92 7.78
N PRO A 93 -8.25 -8.00 8.40
CA PRO A 93 -7.58 -9.29 8.39
C PRO A 93 -7.22 -9.78 6.98
N THR A 94 -8.13 -9.70 6.01
CA THR A 94 -7.86 -10.12 4.63
C THR A 94 -6.69 -9.34 4.00
N ALA A 95 -6.64 -8.02 4.17
CA ALA A 95 -5.51 -7.23 3.67
C ALA A 95 -4.20 -7.53 4.43
N ALA A 96 -4.28 -7.77 5.74
CA ALA A 96 -3.11 -8.12 6.55
C ALA A 96 -2.55 -9.50 6.17
N GLU A 97 -3.40 -10.50 5.93
CA GLU A 97 -2.98 -11.83 5.48
C GLU A 97 -2.28 -11.77 4.11
N ALA A 98 -2.83 -10.99 3.17
CA ALA A 98 -2.21 -10.78 1.86
C ALA A 98 -0.84 -10.10 1.97
N LEU A 99 -0.70 -9.09 2.85
CA LEU A 99 0.58 -8.45 3.15
C LEU A 99 1.58 -9.43 3.76
N VAL A 100 1.18 -10.20 4.76
CA VAL A 100 2.07 -11.17 5.43
C VAL A 100 2.56 -12.21 4.43
N GLN A 101 1.66 -12.72 3.58
CA GLN A 101 2.04 -13.67 2.53
C GLN A 101 3.02 -13.04 1.54
N TRP A 102 2.74 -11.80 1.08
CA TRP A 102 3.65 -11.09 0.19
C TRP A 102 5.05 -10.90 0.80
N VAL A 103 5.13 -10.53 2.08
CA VAL A 103 6.43 -10.38 2.79
C VAL A 103 7.15 -11.72 2.90
N GLN A 104 6.44 -12.81 3.18
CA GLN A 104 7.04 -14.15 3.25
C GLN A 104 7.59 -14.58 1.91
N ASP A 105 6.86 -14.36 0.83
CA ASP A 105 7.25 -14.74 -0.53
C ASP A 105 8.47 -13.95 -1.04
N HIS A 106 8.64 -12.69 -0.60
CA HIS A 106 9.75 -11.82 -1.00
C HIS A 106 10.86 -11.70 0.05
N ARG A 107 10.74 -12.42 1.18
CA ARG A 107 11.64 -12.27 2.33
C ARG A 107 13.12 -12.45 1.95
N ASP A 108 13.43 -13.49 1.21
CA ASP A 108 14.82 -13.80 0.86
C ASP A 108 15.39 -12.76 -0.10
N GLU A 109 14.58 -12.24 -1.03
CA GLU A 109 14.96 -11.12 -1.90
C GLU A 109 15.23 -9.85 -1.09
N LEU A 110 14.31 -9.49 -0.19
CA LEU A 110 14.45 -8.31 0.67
C LEU A 110 15.72 -8.36 1.53
N LEU A 111 16.04 -9.52 2.10
CA LEU A 111 17.22 -9.70 2.95
C LEU A 111 18.54 -9.86 2.16
N ALA A 112 18.47 -10.24 0.89
CA ALA A 112 19.65 -10.38 0.03
C ALA A 112 20.11 -9.06 -0.60
N ARG A 113 19.39 -7.97 -0.42
CA ARG A 113 19.75 -6.65 -0.98
C ARG A 113 21.10 -6.18 -0.45
N ALA A 114 21.93 -5.71 -1.36
CA ALA A 114 23.24 -5.12 -1.03
C ALA A 114 23.12 -3.60 -0.84
N ASP A 115 24.08 -3.03 -0.13
CA ASP A 115 24.22 -1.58 -0.03
C ASP A 115 24.41 -0.98 -1.45
N GLY A 116 23.55 -0.02 -1.79
CA GLY A 116 23.57 0.65 -3.09
C GLY A 116 22.63 0.06 -4.14
N ASP A 117 21.92 -1.03 -3.86
CA ASP A 117 20.86 -1.52 -4.73
C ASP A 117 19.75 -0.47 -4.89
N VAL A 118 19.34 -0.22 -6.13
CA VAL A 118 18.33 0.79 -6.44
C VAL A 118 16.94 0.16 -6.43
N VAL A 119 16.00 0.80 -5.71
CA VAL A 119 14.59 0.46 -5.78
C VAL A 119 13.95 1.19 -6.96
N THR A 120 13.50 0.47 -7.95
CA THR A 120 12.83 1.02 -9.15
C THR A 120 11.32 0.90 -9.11
N GLU A 121 10.80 -0.01 -8.29
CA GLU A 121 9.38 -0.31 -8.15
C GLU A 121 9.05 -0.60 -6.68
N PHE A 122 7.79 -0.44 -6.32
CA PHE A 122 7.24 -0.83 -5.04
C PHE A 122 5.86 -1.47 -5.22
N ALA A 123 5.41 -2.27 -4.24
CA ALA A 123 4.13 -2.96 -4.34
C ALA A 123 2.97 -2.11 -3.81
N SER A 124 1.79 -2.29 -4.42
CA SER A 124 0.51 -1.80 -3.93
C SER A 124 -0.48 -2.97 -3.84
N ILE A 125 -0.95 -3.25 -2.62
CA ILE A 125 -1.91 -4.32 -2.34
C ILE A 125 -3.27 -3.69 -2.05
N ASN A 126 -4.32 -4.15 -2.74
CA ASN A 126 -5.68 -3.71 -2.53
C ASN A 126 -6.58 -4.93 -2.32
N ALA A 127 -7.19 -5.03 -1.13
CA ALA A 127 -8.10 -6.11 -0.77
C ALA A 127 -9.55 -5.63 -0.79
N PRO A 128 -10.48 -6.25 -1.51
CA PRO A 128 -11.89 -5.89 -1.45
C PRO A 128 -12.51 -6.31 -0.12
N THR A 129 -13.48 -5.55 0.37
CA THR A 129 -14.37 -5.97 1.47
C THR A 129 -15.56 -6.68 0.86
N CYS A 130 -15.58 -8.01 0.93
CA CYS A 130 -16.68 -8.80 0.40
C CYS A 130 -17.96 -8.65 1.22
N ALA A 131 -19.11 -8.78 0.56
CA ALA A 131 -20.39 -8.84 1.25
C ALA A 131 -20.47 -10.06 2.19
N GLU A 132 -21.35 -10.00 3.20
CA GLU A 132 -21.55 -11.08 4.17
C GLU A 132 -21.77 -12.44 3.48
N GLY A 133 -21.07 -13.45 3.98
CA GLY A 133 -21.12 -14.82 3.44
C GLY A 133 -20.28 -15.05 2.17
N LEU A 134 -19.62 -14.02 1.65
CA LEU A 134 -18.69 -14.14 0.52
C LEU A 134 -17.25 -13.97 1.00
N THR A 135 -16.33 -14.56 0.26
CA THR A 135 -14.88 -14.45 0.48
C THR A 135 -14.19 -13.93 -0.77
N ILE A 136 -12.98 -13.44 -0.62
CA ILE A 136 -12.13 -13.09 -1.77
C ILE A 136 -11.97 -14.30 -2.69
N ARG A 137 -11.83 -14.03 -3.99
CA ARG A 137 -11.64 -15.05 -5.03
C ARG A 137 -10.18 -15.52 -5.16
N GLY A 138 -9.27 -14.87 -4.47
CA GLY A 138 -7.83 -15.15 -4.46
C GLY A 138 -7.00 -13.89 -4.49
N VAL A 139 -5.70 -14.08 -4.61
CA VAL A 139 -4.69 -13.00 -4.72
C VAL A 139 -4.07 -13.09 -6.11
N ILE A 140 -3.97 -11.97 -6.81
CA ILE A 140 -3.39 -11.90 -8.16
C ILE A 140 -2.44 -10.73 -8.30
N GLU A 141 -1.31 -10.94 -8.99
CA GLU A 141 -0.45 -9.86 -9.45
C GLU A 141 -0.90 -9.42 -10.84
N VAL A 142 -1.19 -8.13 -11.01
CA VAL A 142 -1.80 -7.56 -12.21
C VAL A 142 -1.25 -6.17 -12.51
N PRO A 143 -1.26 -5.73 -13.77
CA PRO A 143 -0.89 -4.37 -14.11
C PRO A 143 -1.90 -3.35 -13.58
N ILE A 144 -1.44 -2.09 -13.47
CA ILE A 144 -2.31 -0.96 -13.17
C ILE A 144 -3.20 -0.64 -14.36
N GLU A 145 -4.47 -0.36 -14.10
CA GLU A 145 -5.48 0.05 -15.11
C GLU A 145 -5.94 1.48 -14.87
N SER A 146 -6.54 2.10 -15.89
CA SER A 146 -7.35 3.30 -15.71
C SER A 146 -8.72 2.93 -15.15
N LEU A 147 -9.23 3.71 -14.22
CA LEU A 147 -10.59 3.56 -13.71
C LEU A 147 -11.64 3.79 -14.81
N GLY A 148 -11.36 4.72 -15.73
CA GLY A 148 -12.28 5.07 -16.81
C GLY A 148 -13.64 5.50 -16.29
N THR A 149 -14.71 4.80 -16.72
CA THR A 149 -16.09 5.01 -16.28
C THR A 149 -16.56 4.01 -15.23
N SER A 150 -15.66 3.16 -14.72
CA SER A 150 -16.01 2.17 -13.70
C SER A 150 -16.35 2.81 -12.36
N ASP A 151 -17.29 2.22 -11.63
CA ASP A 151 -17.59 2.67 -10.27
C ASP A 151 -16.43 2.30 -9.36
N TYR A 152 -15.79 3.30 -8.80
CA TYR A 152 -14.65 3.15 -7.88
C TYR A 152 -14.95 2.27 -6.65
N ASN A 153 -16.20 2.27 -6.18
CA ASN A 153 -16.61 1.50 -4.99
C ASN A 153 -17.17 0.11 -5.33
N ALA A 154 -17.28 -0.24 -6.62
CA ALA A 154 -17.81 -1.53 -6.99
C ALA A 154 -16.89 -2.66 -6.52
N ASN A 155 -17.46 -3.68 -5.89
CA ASN A 155 -16.82 -4.97 -5.72
C ASN A 155 -17.88 -6.09 -5.78
N ASN A 156 -17.52 -7.22 -6.33
CA ASN A 156 -18.40 -8.39 -6.45
C ASN A 156 -17.57 -9.68 -6.26
N CYS A 157 -17.50 -10.14 -5.02
CA CYS A 157 -16.78 -11.37 -4.70
C CYS A 157 -17.47 -12.65 -5.22
N ALA A 158 -18.72 -12.55 -5.71
CA ALA A 158 -19.40 -13.66 -6.40
C ALA A 158 -19.20 -13.66 -7.93
N SER A 159 -18.43 -12.71 -8.46
CA SER A 159 -18.16 -12.60 -9.90
C SER A 159 -17.44 -13.83 -10.44
N THR A 160 -17.63 -14.09 -11.74
CA THR A 160 -16.88 -15.10 -12.50
C THR A 160 -15.96 -14.51 -13.57
N VAL A 161 -15.89 -13.19 -13.63
CA VAL A 161 -15.05 -12.46 -14.60
C VAL A 161 -13.57 -12.72 -14.32
N VAL A 162 -12.80 -12.96 -15.36
CA VAL A 162 -11.33 -13.06 -15.30
C VAL A 162 -10.77 -11.64 -15.45
N PRO A 163 -10.04 -11.12 -14.45
CA PRO A 163 -9.54 -9.75 -14.50
C PRO A 163 -8.32 -9.60 -15.41
N THR A 164 -8.07 -8.37 -15.85
CA THR A 164 -6.92 -7.99 -16.68
C THR A 164 -5.98 -7.00 -16.00
N GLY A 165 -6.40 -6.37 -14.92
CA GLY A 165 -5.61 -5.42 -14.15
C GLY A 165 -6.19 -5.16 -12.75
N ASP A 166 -5.70 -4.14 -12.07
CA ASP A 166 -6.03 -3.85 -10.67
C ASP A 166 -7.48 -3.41 -10.47
N VAL A 167 -8.03 -2.59 -11.38
CA VAL A 167 -9.43 -2.16 -11.33
C VAL A 167 -10.35 -3.37 -11.49
N SER A 168 -10.17 -4.11 -12.59
CA SER A 168 -11.00 -5.28 -12.88
C SER A 168 -10.80 -6.39 -11.84
N GLY A 169 -9.60 -6.54 -11.30
CA GLY A 169 -9.28 -7.51 -10.24
C GLY A 169 -10.03 -7.22 -8.95
N PHE A 170 -9.85 -6.01 -8.40
CA PHE A 170 -10.52 -5.59 -7.17
C PHE A 170 -12.04 -5.64 -7.31
N GLN A 171 -12.60 -5.07 -8.38
CA GLN A 171 -14.04 -5.03 -8.62
C GLN A 171 -14.67 -6.41 -8.80
N ASN A 172 -13.89 -7.42 -9.13
CA ASN A 172 -14.34 -8.80 -9.26
C ASN A 172 -13.85 -9.70 -8.11
N GLY A 173 -13.56 -9.12 -6.94
CA GLY A 173 -13.38 -9.85 -5.69
C GLY A 173 -11.99 -10.45 -5.47
N TYR A 174 -10.96 -10.02 -6.19
CA TYR A 174 -9.59 -10.42 -5.95
C TYR A 174 -8.84 -9.40 -5.09
N VAL A 175 -7.97 -9.88 -4.22
CA VAL A 175 -6.86 -9.05 -3.74
C VAL A 175 -5.91 -8.85 -4.90
N THR A 176 -5.63 -7.60 -5.22
CA THR A 176 -4.71 -7.23 -6.30
C THR A 176 -3.37 -6.78 -5.73
N ILE A 177 -2.28 -7.23 -6.35
CA ILE A 177 -0.92 -6.75 -6.13
C ILE A 177 -0.46 -6.11 -7.42
N THR A 178 -0.08 -4.84 -7.35
CA THR A 178 0.37 -4.07 -8.52
C THR A 178 1.76 -3.52 -8.24
N LYS A 179 2.70 -3.72 -9.16
CA LYS A 179 4.01 -3.06 -9.11
C LYS A 179 3.90 -1.67 -9.69
N LEU A 180 4.29 -0.68 -8.90
CA LEU A 180 4.26 0.73 -9.26
C LEU A 180 5.68 1.28 -9.40
N PRO A 181 5.98 2.06 -10.44
CA PRO A 181 7.30 2.65 -10.59
C PRO A 181 7.57 3.73 -9.54
N VAL A 182 8.82 3.89 -9.14
CA VAL A 182 9.23 4.94 -8.21
C VAL A 182 9.15 6.32 -8.86
N SER A 183 9.43 6.42 -10.18
CA SER A 183 9.40 7.65 -10.96
C SER A 183 8.69 7.46 -12.31
N GLY A 184 8.23 8.57 -12.89
CA GLY A 184 7.44 8.54 -14.11
C GLY A 184 5.97 8.18 -13.89
N ALA A 185 5.22 7.94 -14.98
CA ALA A 185 3.79 7.63 -14.87
C ALA A 185 3.50 6.42 -13.98
N PRO A 186 2.42 6.45 -13.17
CA PRO A 186 1.35 7.46 -13.13
C PRO A 186 1.67 8.71 -12.29
N PHE A 187 2.86 8.81 -11.73
CA PHE A 187 3.25 9.92 -10.87
C PHE A 187 3.82 11.09 -11.68
N THR A 188 3.54 12.29 -11.20
CA THR A 188 4.25 13.51 -11.65
C THR A 188 5.42 13.72 -10.67
N ASP A 189 6.62 13.82 -11.18
CA ASP A 189 7.85 14.13 -10.42
C ASP A 189 7.96 15.60 -10.09
#